data_bdf4d7f2961828e4713fc1bf23128af5
#
_entry.id   bdf4d7f2961828e4713fc1bf23128af5
#
_cell.length_a   1.000
_cell.length_b   1.000
_cell.length_c   1.000
_cell.angle_alpha   90.00
_cell.angle_beta   90.00
_cell.angle_gamma   90.00
#
_symmetry.space_group_name_H-M   'P 1'
#
loop_
_entity.id
_entity.type
_entity.pdbx_description
1 polymer ?
#
loop_
_entity_poly.entity_id
_entity_poly.type
_entity_poly.pdbx_seq_one_letter_code
_entity_poly.pdbx_strand_id
1 'polypeptide(L)'
;METLEKTFSKKELEKEWNDGVEYGREQGRLDVFEDLLKIKYVTWSVHYVNNKEWSLGDKNLDHPLDLNINKPLKIVYNYHWYDENYKQYNEDLYGRAKNNTIGEVWKGIDRLYVKHGLIGTDHKFIEDIDIKGNVLKFYTGS
;
A
#
# COMPACT_ATOMS: atom_id res chain seq x y z
N MET A 1 -5.63 -0.62 27.39
CA MET A 1 -4.60 -1.36 26.64
C MET A 1 -3.38 -1.70 27.48
N GLU A 2 -2.79 -0.73 28.13
CA GLU A 2 -1.65 -0.95 29.01
C GLU A 2 -1.92 -1.96 30.13
N THR A 3 -3.12 -1.92 30.67
CA THR A 3 -3.56 -2.86 31.71
C THR A 3 -3.52 -4.31 31.22
N LEU A 4 -3.91 -4.53 29.95
CA LEU A 4 -3.86 -5.86 29.34
C LEU A 4 -2.41 -6.33 29.14
N GLU A 5 -1.51 -5.45 28.74
CA GLU A 5 -0.09 -5.78 28.59
C GLU A 5 0.50 -6.25 29.91
N LYS A 6 0.16 -5.59 31.04
CA LYS A 6 0.61 -5.98 32.36
C LYS A 6 0.04 -7.32 32.80
N THR A 7 -1.16 -7.67 32.33
CA THR A 7 -1.81 -8.92 32.65
C THR A 7 -1.15 -10.10 31.95
N PHE A 8 -0.66 -9.89 30.72
CA PHE A 8 0.04 -10.91 29.95
C PHE A 8 1.54 -10.83 30.18
N SER A 9 2.00 -11.29 31.35
CA SER A 9 3.41 -11.20 31.73
C SER A 9 4.30 -12.32 31.17
N LYS A 10 3.74 -13.38 30.61
CA LYS A 10 4.48 -14.50 30.05
C LYS A 10 4.97 -14.13 28.65
N LYS A 11 6.27 -14.37 28.41
CA LYS A 11 6.91 -13.98 27.14
C LYS A 11 6.19 -14.45 25.89
N GLU A 12 5.72 -15.70 25.90
CA GLU A 12 5.04 -16.29 24.74
C GLU A 12 3.72 -15.59 24.44
N LEU A 13 2.91 -15.34 25.48
CA LEU A 13 1.66 -14.63 25.33
C LEU A 13 1.87 -13.17 24.95
N GLU A 14 2.88 -12.54 25.52
CA GLU A 14 3.24 -11.18 25.16
C GLU A 14 3.60 -11.05 23.69
N LYS A 15 4.37 -11.98 23.17
CA LYS A 15 4.77 -11.96 21.78
C LYS A 15 3.57 -12.06 20.84
N GLU A 16 2.72 -13.06 21.05
CA GLU A 16 1.52 -13.23 20.22
C GLU A 16 0.60 -12.02 20.29
N TRP A 17 0.41 -11.49 21.50
CA TRP A 17 -0.44 -10.33 21.71
C TRP A 17 0.15 -9.08 21.05
N ASN A 18 1.46 -8.86 21.18
CA ASN A 18 2.13 -7.72 20.56
C ASN A 18 2.09 -7.78 19.04
N ASP A 19 2.25 -8.95 18.45
CA ASP A 19 2.14 -9.14 17.00
C ASP A 19 0.74 -8.76 16.51
N GLY A 20 -0.31 -9.19 17.21
CA GLY A 20 -1.69 -8.85 16.90
C GLY A 20 -1.98 -7.37 17.05
N VAL A 21 -1.47 -6.74 18.11
CA VAL A 21 -1.64 -5.30 18.35
C VAL A 21 -0.91 -4.50 17.27
N GLU A 22 0.27 -4.91 16.89
CA GLU A 22 1.04 -4.22 15.85
C GLU A 22 0.32 -4.27 14.51
N TYR A 23 -0.22 -5.43 14.14
CA TYR A 23 -1.02 -5.56 12.92
C TYR A 23 -2.23 -4.62 12.94
N GLY A 24 -2.99 -4.60 14.04
CA GLY A 24 -4.15 -3.71 14.19
C GLY A 24 -3.78 -2.24 14.16
N ARG A 25 -2.62 -1.88 14.71
CA ARG A 25 -2.11 -0.51 14.72
C ARG A 25 -1.75 -0.05 13.31
N GLU A 26 -1.12 -0.89 12.51
CA GLU A 26 -0.81 -0.58 11.12
C GLU A 26 -2.08 -0.41 10.29
N GLN A 27 -3.05 -1.29 10.46
CA GLN A 27 -4.33 -1.16 9.77
C GLN A 27 -5.04 0.14 10.15
N GLY A 28 -5.03 0.50 11.44
CA GLY A 28 -5.60 1.75 11.92
C GLY A 28 -4.94 2.98 11.31
N ARG A 29 -3.62 2.96 11.15
CA ARG A 29 -2.89 4.04 10.48
C ARG A 29 -3.24 4.16 9.02
N LEU A 30 -3.34 3.02 8.32
CA LEU A 30 -3.77 3.01 6.93
C LEU A 30 -5.14 3.64 6.78
N ASP A 31 -6.08 3.30 7.65
CA ASP A 31 -7.43 3.85 7.62
C ASP A 31 -7.44 5.37 7.82
N VAL A 32 -6.68 5.86 8.77
CA VAL A 32 -6.54 7.31 9.02
C VAL A 32 -5.93 8.02 7.81
N PHE A 33 -4.89 7.45 7.24
CA PHE A 33 -4.22 8.05 6.08
C PHE A 33 -5.11 8.03 4.84
N GLU A 34 -5.91 6.97 4.64
CA GLU A 34 -6.90 6.92 3.57
C GLU A 34 -7.88 8.10 3.67
N ASP A 35 -8.37 8.37 4.87
CA ASP A 35 -9.27 9.50 5.09
C ASP A 35 -8.59 10.83 4.81
N LEU A 36 -7.38 11.03 5.31
CA LEU A 36 -6.62 12.26 5.09
C LEU A 36 -6.32 12.52 3.62
N LEU A 37 -5.98 11.48 2.87
CA LEU A 37 -5.65 11.57 1.46
C LEU A 37 -6.89 11.52 0.56
N LYS A 38 -8.04 11.18 1.11
CA LYS A 38 -9.29 10.95 0.37
C LYS A 38 -9.14 9.83 -0.66
N ILE A 39 -8.43 8.80 -0.28
CA ILE A 39 -8.25 7.59 -1.08
C ILE A 39 -9.59 6.85 -1.16
N LYS A 40 -9.93 6.31 -2.32
CA LYS A 40 -11.21 5.68 -2.56
C LYS A 40 -11.14 4.19 -2.89
N TYR A 41 -10.10 3.76 -3.59
CA TYR A 41 -10.09 2.44 -4.23
C TYR A 41 -8.92 1.55 -3.90
N VAL A 42 -7.81 2.10 -3.44
CA VAL A 42 -6.60 1.31 -3.18
C VAL A 42 -6.10 1.52 -1.75
N THR A 43 -5.47 0.49 -1.22
CA THR A 43 -4.78 0.59 0.07
C THR A 43 -3.49 -0.22 0.03
N TRP A 44 -2.64 -0.02 1.01
CA TRP A 44 -1.44 -0.83 1.15
C TRP A 44 -1.76 -2.14 1.86
N SER A 45 -1.13 -3.22 1.42
CA SER A 45 -1.16 -4.46 2.19
C SER A 45 -0.43 -4.26 3.52
N VAL A 46 -1.09 -4.59 4.62
CA VAL A 46 -0.50 -4.49 5.96
C VAL A 46 0.75 -5.37 6.05
N HIS A 47 0.71 -6.55 5.47
CA HIS A 47 1.88 -7.45 5.45
C HIS A 47 3.06 -6.83 4.71
N TYR A 48 2.79 -6.15 3.60
CA TYR A 48 3.84 -5.49 2.84
C TYR A 48 4.49 -4.38 3.65
N VAL A 49 3.71 -3.47 4.24
CA VAL A 49 4.28 -2.35 5.00
C VAL A 49 5.01 -2.82 6.27
N ASN A 50 4.56 -3.90 6.91
CA ASN A 50 5.23 -4.46 8.08
C ASN A 50 6.57 -5.10 7.73
N ASN A 51 6.71 -5.62 6.51
CA ASN A 51 7.93 -6.30 6.06
C ASN A 51 8.97 -5.36 5.46
N LYS A 52 8.66 -4.07 5.36
CA LYS A 52 9.60 -3.07 4.83
C LYS A 52 10.22 -2.26 5.95
N GLU A 53 11.43 -1.78 5.72
CA GLU A 53 12.13 -0.89 6.66
C GLU A 53 11.38 0.41 6.92
N TRP A 54 10.50 0.79 5.99
CA TRP A 54 9.69 1.99 6.07
C TRP A 54 8.27 1.71 6.55
N SER A 55 8.06 0.81 7.46
CA SER A 55 6.74 0.56 8.05
C SER A 55 6.02 1.86 8.42
N LEU A 56 4.71 1.92 8.14
CA LEU A 56 3.89 3.08 8.49
C LEU A 56 3.79 3.31 10.01
N GLY A 57 4.17 2.33 10.81
CA GLY A 57 4.27 2.49 12.26
C GLY A 57 5.22 3.62 12.65
N ASP A 58 6.30 3.78 11.91
CA ASP A 58 7.37 4.74 12.19
C ASP A 58 7.42 5.89 11.19
N LYS A 59 6.60 5.87 10.15
CA LYS A 59 6.69 6.80 9.04
C LYS A 59 5.42 7.61 8.89
N ASN A 60 5.53 8.70 8.17
CA ASN A 60 4.41 9.55 7.79
C ASN A 60 4.22 9.53 6.27
N LEU A 61 3.23 10.27 5.78
CA LEU A 61 2.91 10.33 4.37
C LEU A 61 4.00 10.98 3.51
N ASP A 62 4.89 11.75 4.12
CA ASP A 62 6.00 12.43 3.43
C ASP A 62 7.26 11.57 3.36
N HIS A 63 7.22 10.37 3.91
CA HIS A 63 8.37 9.47 3.86
C HIS A 63 8.63 9.02 2.43
N PRO A 64 9.86 9.20 1.91
CA PRO A 64 10.19 8.75 0.55
C PRO A 64 10.34 7.24 0.49
N LEU A 65 9.81 6.65 -0.59
CA LEU A 65 9.93 5.22 -0.85
C LEU A 65 11.33 4.84 -1.34
N ASP A 66 12.01 5.78 -1.98
CA ASP A 66 13.40 5.62 -2.40
C ASP A 66 14.13 6.92 -2.12
N LEU A 67 15.14 6.87 -1.25
CA LEU A 67 15.89 8.05 -0.84
C LEU A 67 16.75 8.66 -1.96
N ASN A 68 16.99 7.91 -3.01
CA ASN A 68 17.82 8.35 -4.14
C ASN A 68 17.03 9.16 -5.18
N ILE A 69 15.71 9.18 -5.05
CA ILE A 69 14.83 9.83 -6.01
C ILE A 69 13.96 10.85 -5.30
N ASN A 70 13.96 12.08 -5.80
CA ASN A 70 13.05 13.13 -5.35
C ASN A 70 12.51 13.88 -6.57
N LYS A 71 11.81 13.15 -7.43
CA LYS A 71 11.29 13.64 -8.70
C LYS A 71 9.88 13.10 -8.91
N PRO A 72 9.11 13.72 -9.80
CA PRO A 72 7.86 13.13 -10.25
C PRO A 72 8.08 11.74 -10.81
N LEU A 73 7.16 10.83 -10.50
CA LEU A 73 7.22 9.45 -10.93
C LEU A 73 6.14 9.17 -11.97
N LYS A 74 6.50 8.38 -12.97
CA LYS A 74 5.55 7.71 -13.84
C LYS A 74 5.14 6.41 -13.16
N ILE A 75 3.84 6.19 -13.01
CA ILE A 75 3.30 4.96 -12.43
C ILE A 75 2.85 4.06 -13.56
N VAL A 76 3.21 2.78 -13.48
CA VAL A 76 2.83 1.77 -14.47
C VAL A 76 2.17 0.61 -13.74
N TYR A 77 1.01 0.20 -14.21
CA TYR A 77 0.29 -0.96 -13.71
C TYR A 77 0.00 -1.90 -14.86
N ASN A 78 0.53 -3.11 -14.81
CA ASN A 78 0.18 -4.15 -15.76
C ASN A 78 -1.12 -4.80 -15.31
N TYR A 79 -2.23 -4.33 -15.89
CA TYR A 79 -3.57 -4.82 -15.59
C TYR A 79 -3.90 -5.99 -16.52
N HIS A 80 -4.34 -7.09 -15.94
CA HIS A 80 -4.73 -8.27 -16.73
C HIS A 80 -6.11 -8.76 -16.29
N TRP A 81 -6.83 -9.32 -17.25
CA TRP A 81 -8.17 -9.88 -17.03
C TRP A 81 -8.39 -11.07 -17.94
N TYR A 82 -9.45 -11.82 -17.67
CA TYR A 82 -9.84 -12.98 -18.44
C TYR A 82 -11.22 -12.75 -19.04
N ASP A 83 -11.43 -13.22 -20.27
CA ASP A 83 -12.74 -13.19 -20.91
C ASP A 83 -13.58 -14.43 -20.52
N GLU A 84 -14.75 -14.55 -21.12
CA GLU A 84 -15.68 -15.68 -20.88
C GLU A 84 -15.07 -17.04 -21.21
N ASN A 85 -14.11 -17.07 -22.11
CA ASN A 85 -13.42 -18.28 -22.54
C ASN A 85 -12.11 -18.52 -21.81
N TYR A 86 -11.86 -17.77 -20.70
CA TYR A 86 -10.64 -17.83 -19.90
C TYR A 86 -9.38 -17.41 -20.68
N LYS A 87 -9.54 -16.67 -21.77
CA LYS A 87 -8.40 -16.10 -22.47
C LYS A 87 -7.92 -14.90 -21.70
N GLN A 88 -6.60 -14.86 -21.43
CA GLN A 88 -5.97 -13.76 -20.69
C GLN A 88 -5.66 -12.59 -21.61
N TYR A 89 -6.02 -11.41 -21.14
CA TYR A 89 -5.64 -10.13 -21.75
C TYR A 89 -4.85 -9.33 -20.74
N ASN A 90 -3.96 -8.47 -21.24
CA ASN A 90 -3.26 -7.54 -20.37
C ASN A 90 -2.98 -6.25 -21.14
N GLU A 91 -2.85 -5.16 -20.38
CA GLU A 91 -2.38 -3.88 -20.90
C GLU A 91 -1.71 -3.09 -19.79
N ASP A 92 -0.77 -2.25 -20.18
CA ASP A 92 -0.13 -1.33 -19.23
C ASP A 92 -0.98 -0.07 -19.09
N LEU A 93 -1.33 0.25 -17.85
CA LEU A 93 -2.03 1.46 -17.50
C LEU A 93 -1.05 2.43 -16.85
N TYR A 94 -1.23 3.71 -17.11
CA TYR A 94 -0.27 4.73 -16.70
C TYR A 94 -0.89 5.78 -15.80
N GLY A 95 -0.14 6.18 -14.81
CA GLY A 95 -0.47 7.26 -13.91
C GLY A 95 0.77 8.06 -13.54
N ARG A 96 0.61 9.01 -12.62
CA ARG A 96 1.70 9.88 -12.17
C ARG A 96 1.60 10.15 -10.68
N ALA A 97 2.76 10.33 -10.04
CA ALA A 97 2.85 10.88 -8.70
C ALA A 97 3.76 12.10 -8.72
N LYS A 98 3.44 13.10 -7.89
CA LYS A 98 4.24 14.33 -7.81
C LYS A 98 5.68 14.07 -7.36
N ASN A 99 5.84 13.10 -6.48
CA ASN A 99 7.13 12.67 -5.98
C ASN A 99 7.03 11.23 -5.48
N ASN A 100 8.09 10.72 -4.89
CA ASN A 100 8.18 9.34 -4.45
C ASN A 100 7.79 9.12 -2.98
N THR A 101 7.03 10.03 -2.38
CA THR A 101 6.55 9.84 -1.01
C THR A 101 5.39 8.86 -0.95
N ILE A 102 5.21 8.23 0.22
CA ILE A 102 4.12 7.28 0.45
C ILE A 102 2.78 7.90 0.05
N GLY A 103 2.50 9.12 0.52
CA GLY A 103 1.23 9.78 0.26
C GLY A 103 0.99 10.14 -1.20
N GLU A 104 1.99 10.68 -1.88
CA GLU A 104 1.85 11.08 -3.28
C GLU A 104 1.76 9.86 -4.22
N VAL A 105 2.52 8.81 -3.95
CA VAL A 105 2.41 7.56 -4.71
C VAL A 105 1.05 6.93 -4.50
N TRP A 106 0.56 6.88 -3.27
CA TRP A 106 -0.77 6.34 -2.95
C TRP A 106 -1.87 7.08 -3.71
N LYS A 107 -1.86 8.41 -3.64
CA LYS A 107 -2.82 9.23 -4.40
C LYS A 107 -2.71 9.00 -5.91
N GLY A 108 -1.49 8.88 -6.42
CA GLY A 108 -1.25 8.63 -7.84
C GLY A 108 -1.83 7.30 -8.30
N ILE A 109 -1.67 6.25 -7.50
CA ILE A 109 -2.23 4.92 -7.80
C ILE A 109 -3.77 4.98 -7.74
N ASP A 110 -4.32 5.64 -6.74
CA ASP A 110 -5.78 5.77 -6.62
C ASP A 110 -6.36 6.51 -7.82
N ARG A 111 -5.74 7.60 -8.28
CA ARG A 111 -6.15 8.31 -9.49
C ARG A 111 -6.07 7.44 -10.73
N LEU A 112 -5.07 6.57 -10.82
CA LEU A 112 -4.95 5.61 -11.91
C LEU A 112 -6.16 4.68 -11.96
N TYR A 113 -6.59 4.18 -10.80
CA TYR A 113 -7.78 3.33 -10.71
C TYR A 113 -9.03 4.07 -11.16
N VAL A 114 -9.19 5.33 -10.75
CA VAL A 114 -10.32 6.16 -11.17
C VAL A 114 -10.29 6.41 -12.68
N LYS A 115 -9.15 6.80 -13.19
CA LYS A 115 -8.95 7.14 -14.62
C LYS A 115 -9.30 5.97 -15.53
N HIS A 116 -8.90 4.77 -15.16
CA HIS A 116 -9.08 3.56 -15.97
C HIS A 116 -10.30 2.73 -15.58
N GLY A 117 -11.12 3.23 -14.66
CA GLY A 117 -12.36 2.57 -14.30
C GLY A 117 -12.20 1.25 -13.55
N LEU A 118 -11.12 1.10 -12.80
CA LEU A 118 -10.84 -0.12 -12.03
C LEU A 118 -11.61 -0.16 -10.70
N ILE A 119 -12.77 0.42 -10.68
CA ILE A 119 -13.64 0.52 -9.52
C ILE A 119 -14.29 -0.83 -9.25
N GLY A 120 -14.27 -1.29 -8.01
CA GLY A 120 -14.91 -2.55 -7.63
C GLY A 120 -14.08 -3.80 -7.94
N THR A 121 -12.83 -3.64 -8.36
CA THR A 121 -11.93 -4.78 -8.53
C THR A 121 -11.51 -5.35 -7.18
N ASP A 122 -11.24 -6.65 -7.14
CA ASP A 122 -10.69 -7.30 -5.95
C ASP A 122 -9.20 -7.00 -5.75
N HIS A 123 -8.52 -6.55 -6.78
CA HIS A 123 -7.08 -6.25 -6.76
C HIS A 123 -6.80 -4.83 -6.30
N LYS A 124 -7.09 -4.56 -5.03
CA LYS A 124 -6.98 -3.23 -4.44
C LYS A 124 -5.88 -3.08 -3.39
N PHE A 125 -5.22 -4.17 -3.01
CA PHE A 125 -4.15 -4.13 -2.02
C PHE A 125 -2.80 -4.05 -2.71
N ILE A 126 -2.05 -2.98 -2.45
CA ILE A 126 -0.70 -2.83 -2.98
C ILE A 126 0.22 -3.74 -2.18
N GLU A 127 0.76 -4.76 -2.83
CA GLU A 127 1.59 -5.79 -2.21
C GLU A 127 3.06 -5.63 -2.47
N ASP A 128 3.43 -4.88 -3.51
CA ASP A 128 4.83 -4.61 -3.82
C ASP A 128 4.96 -3.42 -4.75
N ILE A 129 6.10 -2.77 -4.72
CA ILE A 129 6.48 -1.71 -5.65
C ILE A 129 7.91 -1.94 -6.13
N ASP A 130 8.20 -1.49 -7.33
CA ASP A 130 9.53 -1.52 -7.94
C ASP A 130 9.79 -0.18 -8.61
N ILE A 131 10.85 0.50 -8.19
CA ILE A 131 11.22 1.82 -8.72
C ILE A 131 12.53 1.71 -9.48
N LYS A 132 12.49 2.06 -10.75
CA LYS A 132 13.67 2.13 -11.62
C LYS A 132 13.70 3.48 -12.32
N GLY A 133 14.72 4.28 -12.01
CA GLY A 133 14.77 5.66 -12.49
C GLY A 133 13.58 6.44 -11.95
N ASN A 134 12.78 7.03 -12.83
CA ASN A 134 11.57 7.75 -12.47
C ASN A 134 10.29 6.97 -12.75
N VAL A 135 10.39 5.66 -12.91
CA VAL A 135 9.25 4.78 -13.18
C VAL A 135 8.99 3.88 -11.98
N LEU A 136 7.76 3.90 -11.49
CA LEU A 136 7.30 3.03 -10.42
C LEU A 136 6.30 2.04 -11.00
N LYS A 137 6.56 0.76 -10.82
CA LYS A 137 5.60 -0.31 -11.06
C LYS A 137 5.08 -0.81 -9.73
N PHE A 138 3.79 -1.09 -9.66
CA PHE A 138 3.22 -1.67 -8.45
C PHE A 138 2.46 -2.95 -8.78
N TYR A 139 2.32 -3.80 -7.77
CA TYR A 139 1.69 -5.10 -7.87
C TYR A 139 0.62 -5.20 -6.81
N THR A 140 -0.51 -5.79 -7.17
CA THR A 140 -1.68 -5.85 -6.29
C THR A 140 -2.14 -7.28 -6.07
N GLY A 141 -2.83 -7.48 -4.95
CA GLY A 141 -3.50 -8.72 -4.61
C GLY A 141 -4.90 -8.48 -4.09
N SER A 142 -5.60 -9.54 -3.89
CA SER A 142 -6.97 -9.52 -3.37
C SER A 142 -7.04 -9.80 -1.87
#